data_446a867e4096b08d674f736fd99b73b9
#
_entry.id   446a867e4096b08d674f736fd99b73b9
#
_cell.length_a   1.000
_cell.length_b   1.000
_cell.length_c   1.000
_cell.angle_alpha   90.00
_cell.angle_beta   90.00
_cell.angle_gamma   90.00
#
_symmetry.space_group_name_H-M   'P 1'
#
loop_
_entity.id
_entity.type
_entity.pdbx_description
1 polymer ?
#
loop_
_entity_poly.entity_id
_entity_poly.type
_entity_poly.pdbx_seq_one_letter_code
_entity_poly.pdbx_strand_id
1 'polypeptide(L)'
;MKRHRTALRIIDKESSTLFRIVKEGKKIDKSKWEIIACNSAAAANPVKNLIDDDETTFWHCKTKSEANWCEPPYEITIDMKDPVTIAQIDLVNRGEASRANNIKWVEFYASNNNSNWEKIGASDFNDEFIRETFRYYVKSTTARYLKLVIPEGHGNACPPAAIRELTVFGY
;
A
#
# COMPACT_ATOMS: atom_id res chain seq x y z
N MET A 1 23.95 -4.71 -7.99
CA MET A 1 23.89 -3.25 -7.80
C MET A 1 22.43 -2.85 -7.93
N LYS A 2 21.71 -2.66 -6.81
CA LYS A 2 20.27 -2.34 -6.80
C LYS A 2 20.10 -0.89 -7.22
N ARG A 3 19.44 -0.64 -8.34
CA ARG A 3 19.08 0.71 -8.77
C ARG A 3 17.81 1.13 -8.05
N HIS A 4 17.92 2.05 -7.12
CA HIS A 4 16.78 2.72 -6.51
C HIS A 4 16.31 3.80 -7.48
N ARG A 5 15.13 3.63 -8.07
CA ARG A 5 14.48 4.71 -8.82
C ARG A 5 13.53 5.44 -7.85
N THR A 6 13.88 6.66 -7.55
CA THR A 6 13.04 7.57 -6.77
C THR A 6 12.14 8.30 -7.75
N ALA A 7 10.85 8.00 -7.75
CA ALA A 7 9.87 8.78 -8.48
C ALA A 7 9.35 9.90 -7.57
N LEU A 8 9.89 11.10 -7.75
CA LEU A 8 9.35 12.30 -7.13
C LEU A 8 8.26 12.86 -8.05
N ARG A 9 6.98 12.63 -7.74
CA ARG A 9 5.88 13.39 -8.34
C ARG A 9 5.30 14.36 -7.32
N ILE A 10 5.64 15.62 -7.50
CA ILE A 10 4.98 16.73 -6.81
C ILE A 10 3.70 17.01 -7.58
N ILE A 11 2.55 16.70 -7.00
CA ILE A 11 1.26 17.16 -7.50
C ILE A 11 0.88 18.39 -6.69
N ASP A 12 1.42 19.52 -7.07
CA ASP A 12 0.78 20.82 -6.86
C ASP A 12 1.36 21.87 -7.82
N LYS A 13 0.48 22.47 -8.61
CA LYS A 13 0.86 23.41 -9.69
C LYS A 13 1.06 24.84 -9.20
N GLU A 14 0.95 25.09 -7.91
CA GLU A 14 1.11 26.43 -7.34
C GLU A 14 1.96 26.42 -6.06
N SER A 15 3.25 26.26 -6.19
CA SER A 15 4.21 26.84 -5.25
C SER A 15 5.64 26.65 -5.71
N SER A 16 6.23 27.74 -6.18
CA SER A 16 7.65 27.88 -6.39
C SER A 16 8.41 27.70 -5.07
N THR A 17 9.41 26.83 -5.10
CA THR A 17 10.58 26.84 -4.23
C THR A 17 10.35 26.58 -2.73
N LEU A 18 10.16 25.33 -2.37
CA LEU A 18 10.53 24.85 -1.04
C LEU A 18 11.12 23.44 -1.19
N PHE A 19 12.44 23.35 -1.21
CA PHE A 19 13.13 22.10 -0.88
C PHE A 19 12.78 21.77 0.57
N ARG A 20 11.73 20.98 0.76
CA ARG A 20 11.48 20.38 2.05
C ARG A 20 12.57 19.33 2.24
N ILE A 21 13.48 19.54 3.18
CA ILE A 21 14.32 18.46 3.68
C ILE A 21 13.34 17.43 4.26
N VAL A 22 13.07 16.38 3.50
CA VAL A 22 12.29 15.25 4.00
C VAL A 22 13.18 14.58 5.05
N LYS A 23 12.84 14.76 6.32
CA LYS A 23 13.50 14.00 7.38
C LYS A 23 13.26 12.54 7.09
N GLU A 24 14.31 11.76 6.88
CA GLU A 24 14.18 10.33 6.65
C GLU A 24 13.50 9.71 7.88
N GLY A 25 12.31 9.15 7.67
CA GLY A 25 11.59 8.44 8.70
C GLY A 25 12.32 7.13 9.03
N LYS A 26 12.15 6.64 10.26
CA LYS A 26 12.56 5.30 10.63
C LYS A 26 11.49 4.30 10.25
N LYS A 27 11.89 3.07 9.91
CA LYS A 27 10.92 1.96 9.74
C LYS A 27 10.15 1.81 11.05
N ILE A 28 8.82 1.84 10.95
CA ILE A 28 7.92 1.65 12.10
C ILE A 28 7.81 0.15 12.36
N ASP A 29 7.91 -0.25 13.63
CA ASP A 29 7.71 -1.63 14.07
C ASP A 29 6.23 -2.03 13.89
N LYS A 30 6.00 -3.10 13.15
CA LYS A 30 4.67 -3.64 12.83
C LYS A 30 4.26 -4.82 13.71
N SER A 31 5.09 -5.25 14.64
CA SER A 31 4.90 -6.49 15.42
C SER A 31 3.56 -6.55 16.18
N LYS A 32 2.97 -5.39 16.48
CA LYS A 32 1.68 -5.27 17.16
C LYS A 32 0.50 -4.92 16.24
N TRP A 33 0.78 -4.73 14.94
CA TRP A 33 -0.26 -4.29 14.02
C TRP A 33 -1.26 -5.40 13.72
N GLU A 34 -2.48 -5.01 13.43
CA GLU A 34 -3.57 -5.91 13.05
C GLU A 34 -4.27 -5.42 11.78
N ILE A 35 -4.58 -6.35 10.88
CA ILE A 35 -5.54 -6.09 9.81
C ILE A 35 -6.94 -6.24 10.41
N ILE A 36 -7.67 -5.13 10.55
CA ILE A 36 -9.01 -5.11 11.16
C ILE A 36 -10.14 -5.17 10.15
N ALA A 37 -9.86 -4.91 8.86
CA ALA A 37 -10.80 -5.08 7.77
C ALA A 37 -10.07 -5.39 6.47
N CYS A 38 -10.66 -6.29 5.67
CA CYS A 38 -10.26 -6.57 4.31
C CYS A 38 -11.47 -7.14 3.57
N ASN A 39 -11.86 -6.52 2.46
CA ASN A 39 -13.02 -6.96 1.70
C ASN A 39 -12.72 -8.13 0.73
N SER A 40 -11.44 -8.41 0.45
CA SER A 40 -11.06 -9.48 -0.46
C SER A 40 -9.69 -10.06 -0.11
N ALA A 41 -9.64 -11.33 0.33
CA ALA A 41 -8.39 -12.07 0.55
C ALA A 41 -8.59 -13.54 0.21
N ALA A 42 -7.75 -14.08 -0.64
CA ALA A 42 -7.71 -15.50 -0.97
C ALA A 42 -7.22 -16.32 0.25
N ALA A 43 -7.82 -17.49 0.48
CA ALA A 43 -7.47 -18.32 1.63
C ALA A 43 -5.99 -18.74 1.63
N ALA A 44 -5.44 -19.02 0.45
CA ALA A 44 -4.02 -19.40 0.29
C ALA A 44 -3.04 -18.23 0.47
N ASN A 45 -3.50 -16.99 0.30
CA ASN A 45 -2.69 -15.78 0.37
C ASN A 45 -3.40 -14.72 1.23
N PRO A 46 -3.49 -14.97 2.54
CA PRO A 46 -4.27 -14.15 3.45
C PRO A 46 -3.69 -12.74 3.60
N VAL A 47 -4.55 -11.80 3.98
CA VAL A 47 -4.18 -10.38 4.07
C VAL A 47 -3.11 -10.08 5.13
N LYS A 48 -2.95 -10.93 6.13
CA LYS A 48 -1.89 -10.81 7.14
C LYS A 48 -0.48 -10.82 6.55
N ASN A 49 -0.31 -11.48 5.40
CA ASN A 49 0.98 -11.53 4.68
C ASN A 49 1.44 -10.14 4.20
N LEU A 50 0.55 -9.14 4.20
CA LEU A 50 0.89 -7.76 3.84
C LEU A 50 1.80 -7.07 4.87
N ILE A 51 1.80 -7.54 6.13
CA ILE A 51 2.50 -6.90 7.25
C ILE A 51 3.33 -7.89 8.08
N ASP A 52 3.70 -9.05 7.54
CA ASP A 52 4.39 -10.12 8.27
C ASP A 52 5.92 -10.02 8.24
N ASP A 53 6.49 -9.01 7.57
CA ASP A 53 7.93 -8.81 7.33
C ASP A 53 8.59 -9.96 6.53
N ASP A 54 7.79 -10.75 5.80
CA ASP A 54 8.26 -11.84 4.93
C ASP A 54 7.92 -11.56 3.47
N GLU A 55 8.87 -11.03 2.71
CA GLU A 55 8.69 -10.78 1.29
C GLU A 55 8.56 -12.06 0.43
N THR A 56 8.63 -13.26 1.00
CA THR A 56 8.35 -14.50 0.26
C THR A 56 6.86 -14.82 0.22
N THR A 57 6.09 -14.30 1.15
CA THR A 57 4.63 -14.36 1.19
C THR A 57 4.01 -13.19 0.42
N PHE A 58 2.70 -13.19 0.22
CA PHE A 58 1.96 -12.07 -0.35
C PHE A 58 0.47 -12.17 -0.01
N TRP A 59 -0.18 -11.02 0.06
CA TRP A 59 -1.63 -10.94 -0.01
C TRP A 59 -2.09 -11.03 -1.46
N HIS A 60 -3.20 -11.73 -1.70
CA HIS A 60 -3.91 -11.75 -2.97
C HIS A 60 -5.41 -11.59 -2.75
N CYS A 61 -6.07 -10.76 -3.54
CA CYS A 61 -7.53 -10.67 -3.53
C CYS A 61 -8.14 -12.00 -3.99
N LYS A 62 -9.41 -12.23 -3.67
CA LYS A 62 -10.14 -13.40 -4.18
C LYS A 62 -10.29 -13.33 -5.69
N THR A 63 -10.25 -14.48 -6.31
CA THR A 63 -10.55 -14.67 -7.74
C THR A 63 -12.03 -14.96 -7.95
N LYS A 64 -12.54 -14.81 -9.17
CA LYS A 64 -13.96 -15.07 -9.52
C LYS A 64 -14.45 -16.48 -9.15
N SER A 65 -13.56 -17.44 -9.03
CA SER A 65 -13.89 -18.82 -8.66
C SER A 65 -14.06 -19.04 -7.14
N GLU A 66 -13.71 -18.03 -6.31
CA GLU A 66 -13.78 -18.14 -4.86
C GLU A 66 -15.10 -17.58 -4.32
N ALA A 67 -15.60 -18.21 -3.26
CA ALA A 67 -16.83 -17.76 -2.60
C ALA A 67 -16.66 -16.33 -2.05
N ASN A 68 -17.72 -15.53 -2.16
CA ASN A 68 -17.74 -14.11 -1.76
C ASN A 68 -16.63 -13.28 -2.44
N TRP A 69 -16.36 -13.59 -3.70
CA TRP A 69 -15.54 -12.75 -4.54
C TRP A 69 -16.20 -11.37 -4.70
N CYS A 70 -15.37 -10.31 -4.79
CA CYS A 70 -15.83 -8.95 -5.08
C CYS A 70 -14.95 -8.30 -6.14
N GLU A 71 -15.51 -7.33 -6.83
CA GLU A 71 -14.76 -6.43 -7.72
C GLU A 71 -14.01 -5.37 -6.92
N PRO A 72 -12.98 -4.72 -7.52
CA PRO A 72 -12.39 -3.53 -6.92
C PRO A 72 -13.45 -2.42 -6.72
N PRO A 73 -13.26 -1.47 -5.80
CA PRO A 73 -12.01 -1.29 -5.06
C PRO A 73 -11.78 -2.35 -3.97
N TYR A 74 -10.54 -2.80 -3.86
CA TYR A 74 -10.13 -3.59 -2.70
C TYR A 74 -9.71 -2.65 -1.58
N GLU A 75 -10.21 -2.91 -0.38
CA GLU A 75 -9.95 -2.10 0.80
C GLU A 75 -9.32 -2.93 1.90
N ILE A 76 -8.23 -2.41 2.48
CA ILE A 76 -7.52 -3.02 3.60
C ILE A 76 -7.34 -1.98 4.68
N THR A 77 -7.77 -2.27 5.90
CA THR A 77 -7.62 -1.37 7.05
C THR A 77 -6.71 -2.00 8.10
N ILE A 78 -5.69 -1.25 8.51
CA ILE A 78 -4.67 -1.63 9.47
C ILE A 78 -4.85 -0.79 10.74
N ASP A 79 -4.92 -1.45 11.90
CA ASP A 79 -4.77 -0.83 13.22
C ASP A 79 -3.30 -0.92 13.63
N MET A 80 -2.60 0.20 13.67
CA MET A 80 -1.20 0.29 14.07
C MET A 80 -1.04 0.29 15.61
N LYS A 81 -2.15 0.22 16.36
CA LYS A 81 -2.29 0.24 17.83
C LYS A 81 -1.99 1.58 18.46
N ASP A 82 -0.87 2.18 18.13
CA ASP A 82 -0.46 3.50 18.60
C ASP A 82 -0.46 4.51 17.46
N PRO A 83 -0.74 5.79 17.72
CA PRO A 83 -0.57 6.83 16.72
C PRO A 83 0.90 6.97 16.32
N VAL A 84 1.18 6.91 15.02
CA VAL A 84 2.49 7.12 14.43
C VAL A 84 2.44 8.22 13.38
N THR A 85 3.52 8.97 13.23
CA THR A 85 3.59 9.95 12.13
C THR A 85 4.06 9.23 10.87
N ILE A 86 3.12 9.02 9.93
CA ILE A 86 3.37 8.38 8.64
C ILE A 86 3.98 9.44 7.71
N ALA A 87 5.16 9.18 7.16
CA ALA A 87 5.83 10.07 6.21
C ALA A 87 6.10 9.41 4.86
N GLN A 88 6.25 8.08 4.87
CA GLN A 88 6.52 7.28 3.68
C GLN A 88 5.88 5.90 3.84
N ILE A 89 5.39 5.36 2.74
CA ILE A 89 4.89 3.99 2.64
C ILE A 89 5.63 3.31 1.50
N ASP A 90 6.24 2.17 1.78
CA ASP A 90 6.85 1.32 0.77
C ASP A 90 5.94 0.09 0.56
N LEU A 91 5.66 -0.25 -0.69
CA LEU A 91 4.94 -1.45 -1.08
C LEU A 91 5.84 -2.32 -1.97
N VAL A 92 5.92 -3.60 -1.68
CA VAL A 92 6.59 -4.59 -2.53
C VAL A 92 5.55 -5.27 -3.40
N ASN A 93 5.65 -5.12 -4.72
CA ASN A 93 4.74 -5.79 -5.64
C ASN A 93 4.98 -7.31 -5.68
N ARG A 94 4.05 -8.05 -6.25
CA ARG A 94 4.20 -9.50 -6.40
C ARG A 94 5.38 -9.87 -7.31
N GLY A 95 5.59 -9.15 -8.42
CA GLY A 95 6.78 -9.25 -9.25
C GLY A 95 7.02 -10.60 -9.93
N GLU A 96 5.97 -11.29 -10.29
CA GLU A 96 6.03 -12.53 -11.07
C GLU A 96 5.80 -12.24 -12.56
N ALA A 97 6.03 -13.23 -13.42
CA ALA A 97 6.00 -13.12 -14.88
C ALA A 97 4.66 -12.66 -15.50
N SER A 98 3.63 -12.40 -14.71
CA SER A 98 2.34 -11.90 -15.14
C SER A 98 2.00 -10.59 -14.45
N ARG A 99 1.81 -9.53 -15.23
CA ARG A 99 1.28 -8.24 -14.76
C ARG A 99 -0.12 -8.33 -14.18
N ALA A 100 -0.85 -9.39 -14.53
CA ALA A 100 -2.27 -9.52 -14.22
C ALA A 100 -2.59 -9.41 -12.72
N ASN A 101 -1.61 -9.63 -11.85
CA ASN A 101 -1.78 -9.61 -10.40
C ASN A 101 -1.19 -8.37 -9.72
N ASN A 102 -0.59 -7.45 -10.48
CA ASN A 102 -0.06 -6.23 -9.91
C ASN A 102 -1.16 -5.18 -9.80
N ILE A 103 -1.13 -4.41 -8.74
CA ILE A 103 -2.01 -3.25 -8.60
C ILE A 103 -1.57 -2.17 -9.57
N LYS A 104 -2.53 -1.38 -10.10
CA LYS A 104 -2.27 -0.28 -11.02
C LYS A 104 -2.34 1.07 -10.32
N TRP A 105 -3.25 1.19 -9.35
CA TRP A 105 -3.46 2.40 -8.57
C TRP A 105 -3.69 2.05 -7.11
N VAL A 106 -3.16 2.87 -6.21
CA VAL A 106 -3.40 2.77 -4.77
C VAL A 106 -3.61 4.15 -4.15
N GLU A 107 -4.50 4.22 -3.21
CA GLU A 107 -4.76 5.39 -2.39
C GLU A 107 -4.51 5.06 -0.92
N PHE A 108 -3.95 6.01 -0.19
CA PHE A 108 -3.65 5.88 1.23
C PHE A 108 -4.49 6.85 2.03
N TYR A 109 -5.13 6.35 3.07
CA TYR A 109 -5.94 7.12 4.00
C TYR A 109 -5.48 6.89 5.42
N ALA A 110 -5.53 7.92 6.25
CA ALA A 110 -5.18 7.88 7.66
C ALA A 110 -6.35 8.31 8.53
N SER A 111 -6.46 7.74 9.74
CA SER A 111 -7.50 8.06 10.71
C SER A 111 -7.01 7.84 12.14
N ASN A 112 -7.57 8.58 13.10
CA ASN A 112 -7.34 8.33 14.53
C ASN A 112 -8.51 7.61 15.21
N ASN A 113 -9.67 7.47 14.56
CA ASN A 113 -10.88 6.90 15.13
C ASN A 113 -11.54 5.84 14.26
N ASN A 114 -10.87 5.38 13.18
CA ASN A 114 -11.39 4.40 12.22
C ASN A 114 -12.75 4.80 11.58
N SER A 115 -13.08 6.08 11.58
CA SER A 115 -14.34 6.61 11.06
C SER A 115 -14.12 7.80 10.14
N ASN A 116 -13.35 8.79 10.60
CA ASN A 116 -13.02 9.98 9.82
C ASN A 116 -11.67 9.75 9.12
N TRP A 117 -11.69 9.65 7.80
CA TRP A 117 -10.53 9.32 6.99
C TRP A 117 -10.03 10.53 6.21
N GLU A 118 -8.74 10.79 6.31
CA GLU A 118 -8.03 11.78 5.50
C GLU A 118 -7.21 11.05 4.43
N LYS A 119 -7.34 11.45 3.17
CA LYS A 119 -6.47 10.96 2.09
C LYS A 119 -5.10 11.60 2.24
N ILE A 120 -4.08 10.78 2.47
CA ILE A 120 -2.71 11.23 2.68
C ILE A 120 -1.81 11.04 1.46
N GLY A 121 -2.26 10.27 0.48
CA GLY A 121 -1.53 10.05 -0.77
C GLY A 121 -2.27 9.14 -1.72
N ALA A 122 -1.79 9.12 -2.95
CA ALA A 122 -2.19 8.17 -3.99
C ALA A 122 -1.08 8.07 -5.04
N SER A 123 -0.96 6.93 -5.69
CA SER A 123 -0.01 6.76 -6.79
C SER A 123 -0.37 5.60 -7.69
N ASP A 124 0.16 5.68 -8.93
CA ASP A 124 0.19 4.57 -9.85
C ASP A 124 1.37 3.65 -9.54
N PHE A 125 1.17 2.36 -9.77
CA PHE A 125 2.25 1.39 -9.87
C PHE A 125 2.70 1.34 -11.31
N ASN A 126 4.02 1.43 -11.51
CA ASN A 126 4.57 1.27 -12.84
C ASN A 126 4.39 -0.18 -13.34
N ASP A 127 4.19 -0.32 -14.63
CA ASP A 127 3.83 -1.53 -15.36
C ASP A 127 5.00 -2.54 -15.50
N GLU A 128 6.05 -2.44 -14.70
CA GLU A 128 7.22 -3.29 -14.85
C GLU A 128 7.07 -4.65 -14.13
N PHE A 129 7.55 -5.71 -14.79
CA PHE A 129 7.40 -7.12 -14.43
C PHE A 129 8.23 -7.61 -13.25
N ILE A 130 9.09 -6.76 -12.73
CA ILE A 130 10.10 -7.14 -11.77
C ILE A 130 9.56 -6.88 -10.37
N ARG A 131 9.83 -7.81 -9.45
CA ARG A 131 9.63 -7.57 -8.03
C ARG A 131 10.41 -6.33 -7.61
N GLU A 132 9.70 -5.26 -7.32
CA GLU A 132 10.26 -3.97 -6.92
C GLU A 132 9.56 -3.44 -5.68
N THR A 133 10.29 -2.63 -4.94
CA THR A 133 9.73 -1.82 -3.86
C THR A 133 9.37 -0.46 -4.43
N PHE A 134 8.08 -0.15 -4.35
CA PHE A 134 7.53 1.17 -4.70
C PHE A 134 7.49 2.03 -3.46
N ARG A 135 8.10 3.19 -3.54
CA ARG A 135 8.19 4.13 -2.43
C ARG A 135 7.28 5.32 -2.65
N TYR A 136 6.39 5.55 -1.68
CA TYR A 136 5.44 6.65 -1.70
C TYR A 136 5.71 7.61 -0.56
N TYR A 137 6.04 8.86 -0.90
CA TYR A 137 6.04 9.94 0.08
C TYR A 137 4.62 10.47 0.20
N VAL A 138 4.07 10.41 1.40
CA VAL A 138 2.69 10.83 1.68
C VAL A 138 2.67 12.15 2.44
N LYS A 139 1.51 12.79 2.51
CA LYS A 139 1.31 13.91 3.42
C LYS A 139 1.59 13.43 4.84
N SER A 140 2.62 13.97 5.49
CA SER A 140 3.01 13.59 6.84
C SER A 140 1.82 13.78 7.80
N THR A 141 1.32 12.69 8.34
CA THR A 141 0.09 12.66 9.14
C THR A 141 0.25 11.72 10.33
N THR A 142 -0.08 12.18 11.53
CA THR A 142 -0.08 11.34 12.74
C THR A 142 -1.43 10.64 12.86
N ALA A 143 -1.43 9.32 12.82
CA ALA A 143 -2.64 8.51 12.85
C ALA A 143 -2.41 7.12 13.47
N ARG A 144 -3.47 6.53 14.02
CA ARG A 144 -3.49 5.15 14.50
C ARG A 144 -3.88 4.15 13.42
N TYR A 145 -4.74 4.56 12.48
CA TYR A 145 -5.26 3.67 11.44
C TYR A 145 -4.75 4.08 10.07
N LEU A 146 -4.35 3.10 9.28
CA LEU A 146 -3.98 3.24 7.88
C LEU A 146 -4.94 2.41 7.03
N LYS A 147 -5.47 3.00 5.95
CA LYS A 147 -6.28 2.28 4.97
C LYS A 147 -5.65 2.38 3.59
N LEU A 148 -5.58 1.25 2.91
CA LEU A 148 -5.28 1.15 1.49
C LEU A 148 -6.59 0.97 0.74
N VAL A 149 -6.75 1.72 -0.34
CA VAL A 149 -7.83 1.53 -1.32
C VAL A 149 -7.18 1.28 -2.68
N ILE A 150 -7.51 0.16 -3.32
CA ILE A 150 -6.95 -0.28 -4.59
C ILE A 150 -8.09 -0.35 -5.60
N PRO A 151 -8.37 0.74 -6.34
CA PRO A 151 -9.47 0.80 -7.29
C PRO A 151 -9.19 0.09 -8.61
N GLU A 152 -7.91 -0.10 -8.96
CA GLU A 152 -7.52 -0.69 -10.24
C GLU A 152 -6.33 -1.65 -10.11
N GLY A 153 -6.40 -2.76 -10.85
CA GLY A 153 -5.28 -3.63 -11.16
C GLY A 153 -4.97 -3.65 -12.65
N HIS A 154 -3.91 -4.34 -13.07
CA HIS A 154 -3.50 -4.41 -14.48
C HIS A 154 -4.22 -5.50 -15.31
N GLY A 155 -5.03 -6.33 -14.71
CA GLY A 155 -5.75 -7.40 -15.41
C GLY A 155 -6.96 -6.90 -16.21
N ASN A 156 -7.33 -7.64 -17.26
CA ASN A 156 -8.58 -7.41 -18.00
C ASN A 156 -9.74 -8.01 -17.19
N ALA A 157 -10.84 -7.28 -17.04
CA ALA A 157 -12.09 -7.72 -16.39
C ALA A 157 -11.87 -8.35 -14.98
N CYS A 158 -12.01 -7.54 -13.94
CA CYS A 158 -11.74 -7.88 -12.54
C CYS A 158 -10.26 -8.16 -12.30
N PRO A 159 -9.43 -7.11 -12.38
CA PRO A 159 -8.01 -7.24 -12.22
C PRO A 159 -7.69 -7.74 -10.80
N PRO A 160 -7.05 -8.90 -10.67
CA PRO A 160 -6.58 -9.35 -9.37
C PRO A 160 -5.53 -8.38 -8.84
N ALA A 161 -5.47 -8.27 -7.51
CA ALA A 161 -4.49 -7.45 -6.82
C ALA A 161 -3.68 -8.32 -5.86
N ALA A 162 -2.38 -8.12 -5.84
CA ALA A 162 -1.47 -8.78 -4.92
C ALA A 162 -0.35 -7.83 -4.49
N ILE A 163 -0.01 -7.87 -3.20
CA ILE A 163 1.10 -7.11 -2.61
C ILE A 163 1.85 -8.05 -1.67
N ARG A 164 3.19 -8.05 -1.76
CA ARG A 164 4.02 -8.87 -0.86
C ARG A 164 4.11 -8.25 0.52
N GLU A 165 4.49 -6.99 0.56
CA GLU A 165 4.84 -6.37 1.83
C GLU A 165 4.50 -4.89 1.83
N LEU A 166 4.06 -4.40 2.99
CA LEU A 166 3.86 -3.00 3.29
C LEU A 166 4.80 -2.59 4.43
N THR A 167 5.56 -1.54 4.22
CA THR A 167 6.41 -0.93 5.25
C THR A 167 6.08 0.55 5.38
N VAL A 168 5.94 1.02 6.60
CA VAL A 168 5.73 2.45 6.90
C VAL A 168 7.01 3.01 7.51
N PHE A 169 7.36 4.21 7.09
CA PHE A 169 8.45 5.00 7.67
C PHE A 169 7.89 6.30 8.22
N GLY A 170 8.37 6.67 9.40
CA GLY A 170 7.90 7.86 10.10
C GLY A 170 8.63 8.15 11.41
N TYR A 171 7.95 8.77 12.34
CA TYR A 171 8.54 9.20 13.63
C TYR A 171 7.60 8.84 14.76
#